data_494b728d677c985725dfbde94d50a308
#
_entry.id   494b728d677c985725dfbde94d50a308
#
_cell.length_a   1.000
_cell.length_b   1.000
_cell.length_c   1.000
_cell.angle_alpha   90.00
_cell.angle_beta   90.00
_cell.angle_gamma   90.00
#
_symmetry.space_group_name_H-M   'P 1'
#
loop_
_entity.id
_entity.type
_entity.pdbx_description
1 polymer ?
#
loop_
_entity_poly.entity_id
_entity_poly.type
_entity_poly.pdbx_seq_one_letter_code
_entity_poly.pdbx_strand_id
1 'polypeptide(L)'
;NYNLNPVVVTSNVGQLTGPGVTDGTLFLSVDSGTAPFTYIWEVTSTGVTDTSTNFNGIFTKFNLSADTYCLTIVDANGCTYYDCYEITYYPCSVTLSITDTIFCNNGVGTLQANIDTSGTGQSGGPYTYTLYNAVNGNIVTTFNSPALTQQFTNLFSGLYYLEVFDQAYGDVCNPDTILLFEPEQLDIAFTITPPTSPCEENGVITIDSITGGIGPFTTIFFDSLGFP
;
A
#
# COMPACT_ATOMS: atom_id res chain seq x y z
N ASN A 1 -4.11 -36.31 40.78
CA ASN A 1 -4.41 -35.24 39.81
C ASN A 1 -3.23 -34.30 39.85
N TYR A 2 -2.25 -34.47 38.93
CA TYR A 2 -1.22 -33.48 38.69
C TYR A 2 -1.88 -32.34 37.94
N ASN A 3 -2.06 -31.21 38.60
CA ASN A 3 -2.49 -29.98 37.98
C ASN A 3 -1.25 -29.40 37.26
N LEU A 4 -0.99 -29.88 36.04
CA LEU A 4 0.05 -29.34 35.18
C LEU A 4 -0.46 -28.01 34.67
N ASN A 5 -0.07 -26.90 35.29
CA ASN A 5 -0.29 -25.57 34.73
C ASN A 5 0.55 -25.49 33.45
N PRO A 6 -0.07 -25.29 32.28
CA PRO A 6 0.70 -25.13 31.05
C PRO A 6 1.59 -23.88 31.16
N VAL A 7 2.78 -23.96 30.54
CA VAL A 7 3.63 -22.76 30.37
C VAL A 7 2.91 -21.83 29.40
N VAL A 8 2.59 -20.62 29.85
CA VAL A 8 2.01 -19.55 29.04
C VAL A 8 3.06 -18.44 28.87
N VAL A 9 3.15 -17.90 27.67
CA VAL A 9 4.18 -16.93 27.30
C VAL A 9 3.57 -15.75 26.58
N THR A 10 3.95 -14.55 26.96
CA THR A 10 3.74 -13.32 26.20
C THR A 10 5.02 -12.96 25.45
N SER A 11 4.90 -12.69 24.14
CA SER A 11 6.02 -12.36 23.29
C SER A 11 5.91 -10.98 22.67
N ASN A 12 7.05 -10.34 22.41
CA ASN A 12 7.19 -9.13 21.62
C ASN A 12 8.39 -9.27 20.68
N VAL A 13 8.16 -9.10 19.38
CA VAL A 13 9.15 -9.24 18.30
C VAL A 13 9.43 -7.87 17.71
N GLY A 14 10.68 -7.41 17.82
CA GLY A 14 11.17 -6.23 17.09
C GLY A 14 11.78 -6.65 15.77
N GLN A 15 11.18 -6.21 14.68
CA GLN A 15 11.65 -6.49 13.32
C GLN A 15 12.89 -5.67 12.97
N LEU A 16 13.55 -6.02 11.85
CA LEU A 16 14.73 -5.31 11.38
C LEU A 16 14.38 -3.90 10.89
N THR A 17 15.28 -2.96 11.13
CA THR A 17 15.11 -1.57 10.69
C THR A 17 15.53 -1.32 9.25
N GLY A 18 16.21 -2.27 8.61
CA GLY A 18 16.62 -2.15 7.21
C GLY A 18 17.10 -3.47 6.62
N PRO A 19 17.30 -3.52 5.30
CA PRO A 19 17.82 -4.72 4.64
C PRO A 19 19.25 -5.01 5.07
N GLY A 20 19.53 -6.25 5.47
CA GLY A 20 20.85 -6.69 5.89
C GLY A 20 21.35 -6.17 7.25
N VAL A 21 20.51 -5.44 7.98
CA VAL A 21 20.80 -5.02 9.37
C VAL A 21 20.58 -6.18 10.33
N THR A 22 21.24 -6.16 11.47
CA THR A 22 21.14 -7.17 12.53
C THR A 22 20.74 -6.52 13.84
N ASP A 23 19.58 -5.87 13.87
CA ASP A 23 19.06 -5.16 15.03
C ASP A 23 17.70 -5.70 15.51
N GLY A 24 17.28 -6.83 14.99
CA GLY A 24 16.08 -7.53 15.44
C GLY A 24 16.15 -7.89 16.92
N THR A 25 14.98 -7.91 17.57
CA THR A 25 14.87 -8.23 18.99
C THR A 25 13.74 -9.22 19.25
N LEU A 26 13.93 -10.07 20.26
CA LEU A 26 12.88 -10.92 20.78
C LEU A 26 12.84 -10.79 22.29
N PHE A 27 11.66 -10.44 22.82
CA PHE A 27 11.37 -10.40 24.23
C PHE A 27 10.25 -11.39 24.54
N LEU A 28 10.44 -12.22 25.57
CA LEU A 28 9.47 -13.20 26.03
C LEU A 28 9.33 -13.10 27.56
N SER A 29 8.08 -13.14 28.04
CA SER A 29 7.73 -13.25 29.46
C SER A 29 6.95 -14.52 29.68
N VAL A 30 7.41 -15.36 30.61
CA VAL A 30 6.68 -16.57 31.04
C VAL A 30 5.64 -16.13 32.09
N ASP A 31 4.39 -16.23 31.73
CA ASP A 31 3.27 -15.77 32.57
C ASP A 31 2.75 -16.86 33.52
N SER A 32 3.05 -18.14 33.23
CA SER A 32 2.74 -19.28 34.08
C SER A 32 3.78 -20.41 33.96
N GLY A 33 3.88 -21.25 34.97
CA GLY A 33 4.83 -22.34 35.07
C GLY A 33 5.62 -22.26 36.39
N THR A 34 6.53 -23.19 36.60
CA THR A 34 7.34 -23.28 37.83
C THR A 34 8.82 -23.04 37.51
N ALA A 35 9.40 -21.98 38.10
CA ALA A 35 10.82 -21.69 37.96
C ALA A 35 11.73 -22.77 38.62
N PRO A 36 12.96 -22.98 38.16
CA PRO A 36 13.63 -22.29 37.05
C PRO A 36 13.10 -22.70 35.67
N PHE A 37 13.23 -21.78 34.72
CA PHE A 37 12.89 -22.02 33.31
C PHE A 37 14.17 -22.26 32.50
N THR A 38 14.16 -23.31 31.68
CA THR A 38 15.22 -23.60 30.70
C THR A 38 14.73 -23.24 29.32
N TYR A 39 15.49 -22.39 28.61
CA TYR A 39 15.22 -21.91 27.26
C TYR A 39 16.17 -22.59 26.30
N ILE A 40 15.65 -23.30 25.32
CA ILE A 40 16.40 -23.93 24.22
C ILE A 40 16.07 -23.16 22.96
N TRP A 41 17.04 -22.44 22.48
CA TRP A 41 16.92 -21.51 21.35
C TRP A 41 17.59 -22.12 20.11
N GLU A 42 16.94 -22.01 18.95
CA GLU A 42 17.42 -22.51 17.67
C GLU A 42 17.25 -21.46 16.58
N VAL A 43 18.31 -21.28 15.77
CA VAL A 43 18.30 -20.50 14.53
C VAL A 43 18.03 -21.46 13.38
N THR A 44 16.89 -21.36 12.72
CA THR A 44 16.43 -22.43 11.80
C THR A 44 17.28 -22.56 10.54
N SER A 45 17.81 -21.45 10.00
CA SER A 45 18.65 -21.48 8.79
C SER A 45 20.00 -22.17 8.99
N THR A 46 20.54 -22.11 10.21
CA THR A 46 21.90 -22.64 10.53
C THR A 46 21.87 -23.89 11.39
N GLY A 47 20.74 -24.17 12.05
CA GLY A 47 20.63 -25.23 13.06
C GLY A 47 21.43 -24.96 14.33
N VAL A 48 21.93 -23.73 14.52
CA VAL A 48 22.64 -23.34 15.73
C VAL A 48 21.70 -23.29 16.90
N THR A 49 22.02 -24.01 17.97
CA THR A 49 21.24 -24.03 19.21
C THR A 49 22.02 -23.41 20.36
N ASP A 50 21.29 -22.74 21.27
CA ASP A 50 21.82 -22.21 22.52
C ASP A 50 20.86 -22.55 23.66
N THR A 51 21.39 -22.73 24.89
CA THR A 51 20.57 -23.07 26.05
C THR A 51 20.90 -22.16 27.22
N SER A 52 19.88 -21.60 27.85
CA SER A 52 20.03 -20.79 29.05
C SER A 52 18.96 -21.12 30.08
N THR A 53 19.24 -20.85 31.36
CA THR A 53 18.30 -21.09 32.47
C THR A 53 18.21 -19.86 33.35
N ASN A 54 16.99 -19.47 33.74
CA ASN A 54 16.77 -18.38 34.71
C ASN A 54 15.55 -18.63 35.61
N PHE A 55 15.39 -17.78 36.63
CA PHE A 55 14.32 -17.85 37.61
C PHE A 55 13.26 -16.77 37.46
N ASN A 56 13.51 -15.75 36.63
CA ASN A 56 12.60 -14.59 36.51
C ASN A 56 11.58 -14.73 35.39
N GLY A 57 11.63 -15.81 34.59
CA GLY A 57 10.70 -16.01 33.50
C GLY A 57 10.90 -15.08 32.29
N ILE A 58 12.00 -14.32 32.25
CA ILE A 58 12.27 -13.36 31.15
C ILE A 58 13.37 -13.89 30.27
N PHE A 59 13.11 -13.94 28.97
CA PHE A 59 14.10 -14.25 27.92
C PHE A 59 14.16 -13.09 26.93
N THR A 60 15.37 -12.62 26.64
CA THR A 60 15.58 -11.52 25.70
C THR A 60 16.79 -11.81 24.83
N LYS A 61 16.63 -11.59 23.52
CA LYS A 61 17.71 -11.60 22.53
C LYS A 61 17.69 -10.30 21.75
N PHE A 62 18.87 -9.81 21.41
CA PHE A 62 19.13 -8.60 20.63
C PHE A 62 20.05 -8.92 19.47
N ASN A 63 20.18 -7.99 18.54
CA ASN A 63 21.04 -8.07 17.37
C ASN A 63 20.76 -9.33 16.52
N LEU A 64 19.47 -9.66 16.36
CA LEU A 64 19.04 -10.77 15.53
C LEU A 64 19.06 -10.36 14.06
N SER A 65 19.51 -11.25 13.18
CA SER A 65 19.42 -11.12 11.73
C SER A 65 18.05 -11.60 11.22
N ALA A 66 17.76 -11.37 9.94
CA ALA A 66 16.60 -12.00 9.29
C ALA A 66 16.72 -13.53 9.35
N ASP A 67 15.82 -14.17 10.07
CA ASP A 67 15.71 -15.62 10.20
C ASP A 67 14.43 -16.00 10.97
N THR A 68 14.14 -17.29 11.04
CA THR A 68 13.15 -17.84 11.97
C THR A 68 13.87 -18.42 13.17
N TYR A 69 13.45 -18.00 14.35
CA TYR A 69 14.02 -18.40 15.62
C TYR A 69 13.00 -19.22 16.40
N CYS A 70 13.32 -20.48 16.68
CA CYS A 70 12.44 -21.35 17.44
C CYS A 70 12.92 -21.45 18.89
N LEU A 71 11.97 -21.42 19.83
CA LEU A 71 12.27 -21.47 21.25
C LEU A 71 11.43 -22.54 21.93
N THR A 72 12.11 -23.45 22.65
CA THR A 72 11.48 -24.35 23.60
C THR A 72 11.75 -23.85 25.01
N ILE A 73 10.71 -23.68 25.82
CA ILE A 73 10.80 -23.35 27.24
C ILE A 73 10.38 -24.57 28.04
N VAL A 74 11.21 -24.96 29.02
CA VAL A 74 10.93 -26.08 29.94
C VAL A 74 10.92 -25.54 31.34
N ASP A 75 9.85 -25.76 32.09
CA ASP A 75 9.74 -25.41 33.51
C ASP A 75 10.38 -26.48 34.43
N ALA A 76 10.48 -26.19 35.72
CA ALA A 76 11.04 -27.12 36.71
C ALA A 76 10.28 -28.45 36.85
N ASN A 77 9.01 -28.49 36.44
CA ASN A 77 8.19 -29.69 36.45
C ASN A 77 8.24 -30.48 35.14
N GLY A 78 8.98 -29.99 34.14
CA GLY A 78 9.07 -30.59 32.82
C GLY A 78 7.95 -30.23 31.87
N CYS A 79 7.09 -29.23 32.20
CA CYS A 79 6.12 -28.70 31.25
C CYS A 79 6.83 -27.87 30.19
N THR A 80 6.39 -27.99 28.93
CA THR A 80 7.06 -27.37 27.78
C THR A 80 6.14 -26.39 27.06
N TYR A 81 6.74 -25.34 26.56
CA TYR A 81 6.19 -24.42 25.56
C TYR A 81 7.12 -24.41 24.34
N TYR A 82 6.56 -24.38 23.13
CA TYR A 82 7.33 -24.28 21.89
C TYR A 82 6.64 -23.33 20.94
N ASP A 83 7.42 -22.39 20.39
CA ASP A 83 6.96 -21.48 19.34
C ASP A 83 8.15 -20.99 18.50
N CYS A 84 7.86 -20.48 17.28
CA CYS A 84 8.84 -19.91 16.37
C CYS A 84 8.47 -18.48 16.04
N TYR A 85 9.49 -17.61 15.99
CA TYR A 85 9.38 -16.17 15.76
C TYR A 85 10.17 -15.79 14.53
N GLU A 86 9.52 -15.19 13.56
CA GLU A 86 10.15 -14.68 12.36
C GLU A 86 10.66 -13.27 12.61
N ILE A 87 11.96 -13.05 12.39
CA ILE A 87 12.62 -11.75 12.34
C ILE A 87 12.88 -11.44 10.88
N THR A 88 12.30 -10.40 10.37
CA THR A 88 12.45 -10.00 8.96
C THR A 88 12.45 -8.49 8.80
N TYR A 89 12.76 -8.02 7.61
CA TYR A 89 12.60 -6.63 7.22
C TYR A 89 11.35 -6.50 6.36
N TYR A 90 10.48 -5.59 6.75
CA TYR A 90 9.33 -5.20 5.93
C TYR A 90 9.62 -3.84 5.31
N PRO A 91 9.84 -3.76 3.99
CA PRO A 91 9.95 -2.47 3.35
C PRO A 91 8.66 -1.66 3.52
N CYS A 92 8.78 -0.34 3.45
CA CYS A 92 7.59 0.51 3.38
C CYS A 92 6.71 0.10 2.19
N SER A 93 5.44 0.35 2.25
CA SER A 93 4.51 0.14 1.14
C SER A 93 3.93 1.45 0.66
N VAL A 94 3.61 1.52 -0.62
CA VAL A 94 2.99 2.69 -1.24
C VAL A 94 1.59 2.33 -1.66
N THR A 95 0.65 3.27 -1.50
CA THR A 95 -0.69 3.19 -2.07
C THR A 95 -0.95 4.43 -2.91
N LEU A 96 -1.48 4.22 -4.11
CA LEU A 96 -1.98 5.28 -5.00
C LEU A 96 -3.50 5.39 -4.88
N SER A 97 -3.99 6.61 -4.87
CA SER A 97 -5.42 6.90 -4.91
C SER A 97 -5.70 8.05 -5.88
N ILE A 98 -6.90 8.03 -6.49
CA ILE A 98 -7.37 9.13 -7.32
C ILE A 98 -8.01 10.16 -6.40
N THR A 99 -7.49 11.39 -6.37
CA THR A 99 -8.04 12.50 -5.58
C THR A 99 -8.82 13.48 -6.44
N ASP A 100 -8.54 13.51 -7.75
CA ASP A 100 -9.34 14.24 -8.71
C ASP A 100 -9.46 13.42 -9.99
N THR A 101 -10.71 13.17 -10.40
CA THR A 101 -11.04 12.35 -11.56
C THR A 101 -11.08 13.19 -12.84
N ILE A 102 -10.85 12.55 -13.98
CA ILE A 102 -10.99 13.21 -15.29
C ILE A 102 -12.47 13.23 -15.67
N PHE A 103 -13.07 14.42 -15.73
CA PHE A 103 -14.50 14.60 -16.07
C PHE A 103 -14.78 14.74 -17.55
N CYS A 104 -13.78 15.14 -18.35
CA CYS A 104 -13.94 15.35 -19.80
C CYS A 104 -12.87 14.59 -20.56
N ASN A 105 -13.19 14.13 -21.76
CA ASN A 105 -12.20 13.56 -22.68
C ASN A 105 -11.04 14.53 -22.92
N ASN A 106 -9.80 14.06 -22.92
CA ASN A 106 -8.55 14.83 -22.94
C ASN A 106 -8.36 15.78 -21.73
N GLY A 107 -9.10 15.58 -20.65
CA GLY A 107 -8.90 16.29 -19.38
C GLY A 107 -7.70 15.75 -18.60
N VAL A 108 -7.53 16.30 -17.41
CA VAL A 108 -6.46 15.87 -16.46
C VAL A 108 -7.06 15.55 -15.10
N GLY A 109 -6.38 14.68 -14.38
CA GLY A 109 -6.72 14.27 -13.02
C GLY A 109 -5.53 14.38 -12.08
N THR A 110 -5.74 13.97 -10.85
CA THR A 110 -4.74 14.00 -9.77
C THR A 110 -4.67 12.67 -9.05
N LEU A 111 -3.47 12.16 -8.86
CA LEU A 111 -3.18 11.03 -8.00
C LEU A 111 -2.53 11.49 -6.70
N GLN A 112 -2.78 10.76 -5.62
CA GLN A 112 -2.07 10.92 -4.36
C GLN A 112 -1.41 9.60 -3.97
N ALA A 113 -0.12 9.67 -3.66
CA ALA A 113 0.62 8.61 -3.02
C ALA A 113 0.54 8.75 -1.50
N ASN A 114 0.44 7.62 -0.81
CA ASN A 114 0.59 7.53 0.63
C ASN A 114 1.58 6.39 0.93
N ILE A 115 2.59 6.68 1.77
CA ILE A 115 3.54 5.69 2.25
C ILE A 115 3.06 5.17 3.59
N ASP A 116 2.95 3.85 3.71
CA ASP A 116 2.74 3.16 4.97
C ASP A 116 4.08 2.62 5.49
N THR A 117 4.48 3.11 6.65
CA THR A 117 5.68 2.68 7.37
C THR A 117 5.33 1.85 8.61
N SER A 118 4.06 1.50 8.83
CA SER A 118 3.60 0.84 10.06
C SER A 118 4.22 -0.53 10.29
N GLY A 119 4.58 -1.24 9.21
CA GLY A 119 5.24 -2.55 9.27
C GLY A 119 6.72 -2.49 9.65
N THR A 120 7.36 -1.33 9.48
CA THR A 120 8.81 -1.18 9.67
C THR A 120 9.19 -0.61 11.04
N GLY A 121 8.23 -0.01 11.75
CA GLY A 121 8.51 0.74 12.98
C GLY A 121 9.34 2.01 12.75
N GLN A 122 9.46 2.46 11.50
CA GLN A 122 10.39 3.51 11.08
C GLN A 122 9.68 4.71 10.48
N SER A 123 10.16 5.88 10.84
CA SER A 123 9.95 7.11 10.09
C SER A 123 11.19 7.34 9.23
N GLY A 124 11.20 6.78 8.03
CA GLY A 124 12.27 6.99 7.06
C GLY A 124 12.20 8.34 6.36
N GLY A 125 12.79 8.42 5.21
CA GLY A 125 12.87 9.63 4.40
C GLY A 125 14.18 10.41 4.57
N PRO A 126 14.45 11.39 3.70
CA PRO A 126 13.58 11.81 2.62
C PRO A 126 13.33 10.72 1.57
N TYR A 127 12.19 10.84 0.88
CA TYR A 127 11.75 9.88 -0.12
C TYR A 127 11.90 10.46 -1.52
N THR A 128 12.31 9.62 -2.48
CA THR A 128 12.27 9.94 -3.90
C THR A 128 11.08 9.23 -4.52
N TYR A 129 10.07 9.98 -4.92
CA TYR A 129 8.87 9.51 -5.61
C TYR A 129 9.09 9.59 -7.11
N THR A 130 9.03 8.48 -7.83
CA THR A 130 9.13 8.43 -9.29
C THR A 130 7.90 7.81 -9.89
N LEU A 131 7.08 8.63 -10.56
CA LEU A 131 5.88 8.19 -11.25
C LEU A 131 6.22 7.84 -12.69
N TYR A 132 5.82 6.64 -13.11
CA TYR A 132 6.02 6.13 -14.47
C TYR A 132 4.68 5.95 -15.18
N ASN A 133 4.69 6.10 -16.48
CA ASN A 133 3.66 5.51 -17.32
C ASN A 133 3.94 4.00 -17.41
N ALA A 134 3.05 3.19 -16.85
CA ALA A 134 3.25 1.74 -16.72
C ALA A 134 3.20 0.98 -18.07
N VAL A 135 2.69 1.61 -19.14
CA VAL A 135 2.58 0.99 -20.46
C VAL A 135 3.91 1.06 -21.23
N ASN A 136 4.57 2.23 -21.17
CA ASN A 136 5.81 2.45 -21.96
C ASN A 136 7.07 2.57 -21.09
N GLY A 137 6.94 2.56 -19.77
CA GLY A 137 8.04 2.65 -18.80
C GLY A 137 8.68 4.04 -18.68
N ASN A 138 8.13 5.07 -19.33
CA ASN A 138 8.70 6.41 -19.25
C ASN A 138 8.40 7.08 -17.90
N ILE A 139 9.39 7.81 -17.40
CA ILE A 139 9.20 8.66 -16.22
C ILE A 139 8.26 9.82 -16.58
N VAL A 140 7.20 9.99 -15.83
CA VAL A 140 6.27 11.12 -15.93
C VAL A 140 6.79 12.29 -15.11
N THR A 141 7.17 12.02 -13.85
CA THR A 141 7.73 13.02 -12.95
C THR A 141 8.45 12.39 -11.77
N THR A 142 9.33 13.15 -11.13
CA THR A 142 10.05 12.74 -9.92
C THR A 142 10.02 13.85 -8.88
N PHE A 143 9.77 13.51 -7.62
CA PHE A 143 9.80 14.43 -6.48
C PHE A 143 10.69 13.89 -5.37
N ASN A 144 11.42 14.79 -4.69
CA ASN A 144 12.10 14.49 -3.43
C ASN A 144 11.37 15.20 -2.29
N SER A 145 10.90 14.46 -1.31
CA SER A 145 10.11 14.99 -0.21
C SER A 145 10.32 14.17 1.06
N PRO A 146 10.39 14.80 2.24
CA PRO A 146 10.36 14.08 3.52
C PRO A 146 8.94 13.64 3.93
N ALA A 147 7.90 14.05 3.21
CA ALA A 147 6.51 13.75 3.55
C ALA A 147 6.15 12.32 3.14
N LEU A 148 5.28 11.69 3.93
CA LEU A 148 4.70 10.37 3.64
C LEU A 148 3.60 10.43 2.58
N THR A 149 3.26 11.61 2.10
CA THR A 149 2.25 11.81 1.05
C THR A 149 2.79 12.72 -0.04
N GLN A 150 2.47 12.40 -1.29
CA GLN A 150 2.83 13.20 -2.46
C GLN A 150 1.68 13.22 -3.45
N GLN A 151 1.34 14.42 -3.96
CA GLN A 151 0.36 14.58 -5.04
C GLN A 151 1.05 14.71 -6.40
N PHE A 152 0.40 14.13 -7.42
CA PHE A 152 0.77 14.22 -8.82
C PHE A 152 -0.43 14.80 -9.58
N THR A 153 -0.30 16.02 -10.03
CA THR A 153 -1.37 16.79 -10.68
C THR A 153 -1.18 16.87 -12.19
N ASN A 154 -2.23 17.27 -12.90
CA ASN A 154 -2.23 17.43 -14.35
C ASN A 154 -1.86 16.16 -15.13
N LEU A 155 -2.33 15.02 -14.65
CA LEU A 155 -2.10 13.73 -15.28
C LEU A 155 -3.20 13.44 -16.30
N PHE A 156 -2.83 13.03 -17.50
CA PHE A 156 -3.76 12.49 -18.50
C PHE A 156 -4.21 11.07 -18.12
N SER A 157 -5.22 10.56 -18.81
CA SER A 157 -5.63 9.17 -18.64
C SER A 157 -4.48 8.20 -18.93
N GLY A 158 -4.37 7.13 -18.17
CA GLY A 158 -3.34 6.14 -18.34
C GLY A 158 -3.14 5.24 -17.14
N LEU A 159 -2.37 4.17 -17.35
CA LEU A 159 -1.92 3.30 -16.29
C LEU A 159 -0.61 3.84 -15.73
N TYR A 160 -0.59 4.12 -14.43
CA TYR A 160 0.56 4.67 -13.72
C TYR A 160 1.13 3.67 -12.74
N TYR A 161 2.46 3.65 -12.63
CA TYR A 161 3.23 2.88 -11.68
C TYR A 161 4.07 3.85 -10.85
N LEU A 162 4.03 3.71 -9.53
CA LEU A 162 4.82 4.54 -8.62
C LEU A 162 5.89 3.71 -7.92
N GLU A 163 7.12 4.16 -8.03
CA GLU A 163 8.26 3.71 -7.24
C GLU A 163 8.64 4.79 -6.23
N VAL A 164 8.87 4.39 -5.00
CA VAL A 164 9.35 5.29 -3.94
C VAL A 164 10.61 4.70 -3.33
N PHE A 165 11.71 5.46 -3.41
CA PHE A 165 12.98 5.11 -2.80
C PHE A 165 13.14 5.83 -1.47
N ASP A 166 13.35 5.10 -0.39
CA ASP A 166 13.67 5.63 0.93
C ASP A 166 15.17 5.87 1.03
N GLN A 167 15.56 7.15 1.09
CA GLN A 167 16.97 7.54 1.10
C GLN A 167 17.65 7.25 2.45
N ALA A 168 16.90 7.16 3.55
CA ALA A 168 17.47 6.88 4.87
C ALA A 168 17.95 5.43 4.96
N TYR A 169 17.20 4.51 4.35
CA TYR A 169 17.47 3.06 4.43
C TYR A 169 18.07 2.50 3.14
N GLY A 170 18.07 3.28 2.04
CA GLY A 170 18.62 2.86 0.76
C GLY A 170 17.78 1.77 0.07
N ASP A 171 16.48 1.74 0.31
CA ASP A 171 15.58 0.70 -0.18
C ASP A 171 14.36 1.27 -0.91
N VAL A 172 13.69 0.42 -1.69
CA VAL A 172 12.49 0.76 -2.45
C VAL A 172 11.26 0.23 -1.71
N CYS A 173 10.30 1.11 -1.43
CA CYS A 173 8.99 0.71 -0.90
C CYS A 173 8.28 -0.22 -1.90
N ASN A 174 7.46 -1.15 -1.40
CA ASN A 174 6.59 -1.95 -2.25
C ASN A 174 5.74 -1.04 -3.13
N PRO A 175 5.86 -1.12 -4.46
CA PRO A 175 5.24 -0.19 -5.39
C PRO A 175 3.74 -0.44 -5.54
N ASP A 176 3.04 0.54 -6.13
CA ASP A 176 1.62 0.42 -6.49
C ASP A 176 1.37 0.89 -7.92
N THR A 177 0.26 0.43 -8.49
CA THR A 177 -0.16 0.72 -9.86
C THR A 177 -1.64 1.10 -9.89
N ILE A 178 -1.97 2.18 -10.59
CA ILE A 178 -3.34 2.66 -10.68
C ILE A 178 -3.70 3.08 -12.11
N LEU A 179 -4.94 2.80 -12.52
CA LEU A 179 -5.51 3.29 -13.77
C LEU A 179 -6.27 4.59 -13.52
N LEU A 180 -5.79 5.69 -14.11
CA LEU A 180 -6.52 6.95 -14.18
C LEU A 180 -7.33 6.95 -15.48
N PHE A 181 -8.64 6.85 -15.34
CA PHE A 181 -9.57 6.72 -16.45
C PHE A 181 -10.11 8.08 -16.88
N GLU A 182 -10.34 8.28 -18.19
CA GLU A 182 -11.09 9.39 -18.74
C GLU A 182 -12.37 8.89 -19.43
N PRO A 183 -13.45 9.70 -19.46
CA PRO A 183 -14.65 9.34 -20.19
C PRO A 183 -14.41 9.38 -21.69
N GLU A 184 -15.19 8.61 -22.42
CA GLU A 184 -15.22 8.69 -23.90
C GLU A 184 -15.63 10.09 -24.37
N GLN A 185 -15.18 10.47 -25.53
CA GLN A 185 -15.57 11.73 -26.15
C GLN A 185 -17.09 11.79 -26.30
N LEU A 186 -17.67 12.94 -25.95
CA LEU A 186 -19.11 13.18 -26.12
C LEU A 186 -19.41 13.25 -27.62
N ASP A 187 -20.36 12.45 -28.07
CA ASP A 187 -20.88 12.44 -29.44
C ASP A 187 -22.41 12.52 -29.45
N ILE A 188 -22.96 13.25 -30.40
CA ILE A 188 -24.39 13.50 -30.53
C ILE A 188 -24.86 13.12 -31.94
N ALA A 189 -25.78 12.18 -32.02
CA ALA A 189 -26.49 11.88 -33.26
C ALA A 189 -27.82 12.63 -33.24
N PHE A 190 -28.17 13.27 -34.35
CA PHE A 190 -29.41 13.99 -34.49
C PHE A 190 -30.00 13.88 -35.89
N THR A 191 -31.30 13.96 -36.02
CA THR A 191 -32.06 13.99 -37.28
C THR A 191 -32.69 15.34 -37.45
N ILE A 192 -32.61 15.88 -38.69
CA ILE A 192 -33.27 17.12 -39.09
C ILE A 192 -34.42 16.78 -40.05
N THR A 193 -35.62 17.18 -39.67
CA THR A 193 -36.77 17.16 -40.53
C THR A 193 -36.98 18.59 -41.04
N PRO A 194 -36.75 18.88 -42.33
CA PRO A 194 -36.93 20.22 -42.86
C PRO A 194 -38.41 20.63 -42.85
N PRO A 195 -38.72 21.94 -42.86
CA PRO A 195 -40.11 22.42 -42.96
C PRO A 195 -40.73 21.98 -44.28
N THR A 196 -42.04 21.75 -44.25
CA THR A 196 -42.82 21.25 -45.41
C THR A 196 -42.91 22.25 -46.55
N SER A 197 -42.72 23.54 -46.26
CA SER A 197 -42.59 24.60 -47.25
C SER A 197 -41.71 25.76 -46.74
N PRO A 198 -41.16 26.62 -47.61
CA PRO A 198 -40.28 27.73 -47.20
C PRO A 198 -40.94 28.79 -46.28
N CYS A 199 -42.28 28.77 -46.14
CA CYS A 199 -42.98 29.70 -45.32
C CYS A 199 -43.57 29.10 -44.04
N GLU A 200 -43.25 27.85 -43.74
CA GLU A 200 -43.72 27.16 -42.53
C GLU A 200 -42.63 26.98 -41.51
N GLU A 201 -42.96 27.25 -40.25
CA GLU A 201 -42.05 27.09 -39.10
C GLU A 201 -42.24 25.72 -38.42
N ASN A 202 -42.32 24.64 -39.24
CA ASN A 202 -42.61 23.29 -38.77
C ASN A 202 -41.40 22.32 -38.92
N GLY A 203 -40.19 22.85 -39.12
CA GLY A 203 -38.97 22.04 -39.07
C GLY A 203 -38.70 21.52 -37.68
N VAL A 204 -38.16 20.33 -37.58
CA VAL A 204 -37.85 19.66 -36.31
C VAL A 204 -36.39 19.18 -36.28
N ILE A 205 -35.73 19.41 -35.18
CA ILE A 205 -34.44 18.78 -34.84
C ILE A 205 -34.67 17.80 -33.71
N THR A 206 -34.38 16.54 -33.94
CA THR A 206 -34.49 15.48 -32.93
C THR A 206 -33.10 14.98 -32.56
N ILE A 207 -32.75 14.99 -31.27
CA ILE A 207 -31.56 14.29 -30.78
C ILE A 207 -31.90 12.80 -30.68
N ASP A 208 -31.25 12.00 -31.50
CA ASP A 208 -31.51 10.55 -31.57
C ASP A 208 -30.73 9.81 -30.45
N SER A 209 -29.50 10.23 -30.18
CA SER A 209 -28.67 9.67 -29.11
C SER A 209 -27.55 10.62 -28.67
N ILE A 210 -27.15 10.49 -27.43
CA ILE A 210 -25.94 11.09 -26.84
C ILE A 210 -25.09 9.93 -26.32
N THR A 211 -23.85 9.81 -26.79
CA THR A 211 -22.90 8.77 -26.34
C THR A 211 -21.64 9.42 -25.82
N GLY A 212 -20.87 8.66 -24.98
CA GLY A 212 -19.70 9.19 -24.30
C GLY A 212 -20.04 10.23 -23.23
N GLY A 213 -19.01 10.86 -22.67
CA GLY A 213 -19.15 11.84 -21.59
C GLY A 213 -19.68 11.24 -20.28
N ILE A 214 -19.94 12.11 -19.31
CA ILE A 214 -20.56 11.77 -18.01
C ILE A 214 -21.80 12.66 -17.84
N GLY A 215 -23.00 12.08 -17.82
CA GLY A 215 -24.25 12.82 -17.60
C GLY A 215 -24.40 13.37 -16.17
N PRO A 216 -25.37 14.25 -15.92
CA PRO A 216 -26.47 14.60 -16.83
C PRO A 216 -26.04 15.59 -17.92
N PHE A 217 -26.68 15.47 -19.11
CA PHE A 217 -26.40 16.34 -20.26
C PHE A 217 -27.44 17.43 -20.37
N THR A 218 -27.02 18.64 -20.78
CA THR A 218 -27.87 19.75 -21.16
C THR A 218 -27.57 20.12 -22.61
N THR A 219 -28.60 20.21 -23.44
CA THR A 219 -28.48 20.62 -24.84
C THR A 219 -29.05 22.03 -25.03
N ILE A 220 -28.28 22.86 -25.73
CA ILE A 220 -28.70 24.19 -26.12
C ILE A 220 -28.52 24.32 -27.63
N PHE A 221 -29.57 24.71 -28.34
CA PHE A 221 -29.51 25.00 -29.77
C PHE A 221 -29.24 26.47 -29.99
N PHE A 222 -28.35 26.77 -30.90
CA PHE A 222 -28.09 28.14 -31.34
C PHE A 222 -28.43 28.27 -32.83
N ASP A 223 -29.02 29.40 -33.21
CA ASP A 223 -29.16 29.74 -34.61
C ASP A 223 -27.83 30.13 -35.26
N SER A 224 -27.82 30.39 -36.57
CA SER A 224 -26.61 30.78 -37.31
C SER A 224 -26.01 32.13 -36.89
N LEU A 225 -26.75 32.93 -36.07
CA LEU A 225 -26.32 34.19 -35.50
C LEU A 225 -25.85 34.05 -34.06
N GLY A 226 -25.93 32.85 -33.45
CA GLY A 226 -25.51 32.56 -32.10
C GLY A 226 -26.56 32.91 -31.02
N PHE A 227 -27.83 33.02 -31.38
CA PHE A 227 -28.93 33.19 -30.41
C PHE A 227 -29.51 31.81 -30.03
N PRO A 228 -29.77 31.57 -28.69
CA PRO A 228 -30.42 30.35 -28.20
C PRO A 228 -31.88 30.27 -28.54
#